data_f6617086dfdad262e451883e61aad627
#
_entry.id   f6617086dfdad262e451883e61aad627
#
_cell.length_a   1.000
_cell.length_b   1.000
_cell.length_c   1.000
_cell.angle_alpha   90.00
_cell.angle_beta   90.00
_cell.angle_gamma   90.00
#
_symmetry.space_group_name_H-M   'P 1'
#
loop_
_entity.id
_entity.type
_entity.pdbx_description
1 polymer ?
#
loop_
_entity_poly.entity_id
_entity_poly.type
_entity_poly.pdbx_seq_one_letter_code
_entity_poly.pdbx_strand_id
1 'polypeptide(L)'
;MLMGVAVVAIVLVLTYPNLPTLEVLTDYRPKIPLRVYTADGHLIGEFGEERRSIVQIEDVPPVMKQAILAAEDERFYQHGGIDTLGMLRAAIMNLTSGGKKQGASTITQQVARNFFLSSEKTYTRKLYEVLLSFKIEHNLTKDQILELYVNQIYLGQRAYGFAAAASIYFGKPLKDLTAAEAAMLAGLPKAPSYASNMYCAA
;
A
#
# COMPACT_ATOMS: atom_id res chain seq x y z
N MET A 1 13.32 26.66 20.86
CA MET A 1 13.83 25.64 19.93
C MET A 1 14.44 24.43 20.63
N LEU A 2 15.44 24.57 21.52
CA LEU A 2 16.10 23.44 22.21
C LEU A 2 15.14 22.52 22.97
N MET A 3 14.14 23.06 23.68
CA MET A 3 13.14 22.27 24.41
C MET A 3 12.29 21.37 23.47
N GLY A 4 11.90 21.89 22.28
CA GLY A 4 11.16 21.09 21.30
C GLY A 4 11.99 19.94 20.73
N VAL A 5 13.26 20.17 20.45
CA VAL A 5 14.18 19.10 19.99
C VAL A 5 14.38 18.06 21.07
N ALA A 6 14.53 18.46 22.35
CA ALA A 6 14.67 17.53 23.46
C ALA A 6 13.42 16.66 23.62
N VAL A 7 12.22 17.21 23.55
CA VAL A 7 10.97 16.44 23.62
C VAL A 7 10.87 15.43 22.50
N VAL A 8 11.19 15.83 21.24
CA VAL A 8 11.20 14.91 20.10
C VAL A 8 12.22 13.80 20.31
N ALA A 9 13.42 14.11 20.76
CA ALA A 9 14.46 13.10 21.05
C ALA A 9 14.00 12.10 22.13
N ILE A 10 13.40 12.57 23.22
CA ILE A 10 12.87 11.71 24.28
C ILE A 10 11.77 10.79 23.72
N VAL A 11 10.81 11.33 22.95
CA VAL A 11 9.75 10.52 22.32
C VAL A 11 10.34 9.45 21.41
N LEU A 12 11.35 9.78 20.62
CA LEU A 12 12.04 8.81 19.74
C LEU A 12 12.74 7.72 20.53
N VAL A 13 13.50 8.07 21.58
CA VAL A 13 14.21 7.11 22.42
C VAL A 13 13.25 6.16 23.15
N LEU A 14 12.09 6.64 23.60
CA LEU A 14 11.10 5.84 24.31
C LEU A 14 10.27 4.95 23.36
N THR A 15 10.03 5.39 22.11
CA THR A 15 9.17 4.67 21.17
C THR A 15 9.93 3.71 20.26
N TYR A 16 11.18 4.00 19.93
CA TYR A 16 11.97 3.19 18.99
C TYR A 16 12.20 1.74 19.43
N PRO A 17 12.50 1.43 20.73
CA PRO A 17 12.64 0.06 21.20
C PRO A 17 11.34 -0.76 21.14
N ASN A 18 10.19 -0.08 21.17
CA ASN A 18 8.86 -0.72 21.15
C ASN A 18 8.34 -0.95 19.71
N LEU A 19 9.15 -0.63 18.68
CA LEU A 19 8.77 -0.90 17.30
C LEU A 19 8.80 -2.40 17.02
N PRO A 20 7.79 -2.95 16.34
CA PRO A 20 7.75 -4.36 15.97
C PRO A 20 8.97 -4.77 15.15
N THR A 21 9.32 -6.06 15.23
CA THR A 21 10.36 -6.66 14.38
C THR A 21 9.89 -6.70 12.92
N LEU A 22 10.83 -6.58 11.99
CA LEU A 22 10.50 -6.60 10.54
C LEU A 22 10.44 -8.01 9.94
N GLU A 23 10.55 -9.06 10.77
CA GLU A 23 10.53 -10.47 10.32
C GLU A 23 9.27 -10.79 9.49
N VAL A 24 8.13 -10.19 9.86
CA VAL A 24 6.87 -10.35 9.12
C VAL A 24 6.96 -9.85 7.67
N LEU A 25 7.86 -8.91 7.37
CA LEU A 25 8.06 -8.40 6.01
C LEU A 25 9.02 -9.28 5.21
N THR A 26 10.02 -9.89 5.87
CA THR A 26 11.03 -10.72 5.21
C THR A 26 10.55 -12.16 4.99
N ASP A 27 9.69 -12.69 5.87
CA ASP A 27 9.01 -14.00 5.70
C ASP A 27 7.50 -13.79 5.50
N TYR A 28 7.17 -12.95 4.52
CA TYR A 28 5.77 -12.65 4.22
C TYR A 28 5.06 -13.87 3.63
N ARG A 29 4.21 -14.52 4.43
CA ARG A 29 3.35 -15.66 4.03
C ARG A 29 1.88 -15.26 4.12
N PRO A 30 1.30 -14.74 3.03
CA PRO A 30 -0.11 -14.37 3.02
C PRO A 30 -1.02 -15.60 3.11
N LYS A 31 -2.22 -15.40 3.65
CA LYS A 31 -3.27 -16.42 3.62
C LYS A 31 -3.68 -16.68 2.16
N ILE A 32 -3.41 -17.89 1.68
CA ILE A 32 -3.78 -18.31 0.33
C ILE A 32 -5.18 -18.94 0.39
N PRO A 33 -6.13 -18.51 -0.47
CA PRO A 33 -7.44 -19.14 -0.52
C PRO A 33 -7.34 -20.58 -1.03
N LEU A 34 -8.23 -21.46 -0.56
CA LEU A 34 -8.39 -22.80 -1.09
C LEU A 34 -9.02 -22.73 -2.48
N ARG A 35 -8.29 -23.19 -3.50
CA ARG A 35 -8.80 -23.30 -4.87
C ARG A 35 -9.11 -24.75 -5.20
N VAL A 36 -10.32 -25.00 -5.65
CA VAL A 36 -10.79 -26.33 -6.06
C VAL A 36 -10.94 -26.36 -7.57
N TYR A 37 -10.28 -27.30 -8.22
CA TYR A 37 -10.26 -27.47 -9.67
C TYR A 37 -10.92 -28.79 -10.08
N THR A 38 -11.48 -28.84 -11.30
CA THR A 38 -11.84 -30.09 -11.97
C THR A 38 -10.59 -30.87 -12.35
N ALA A 39 -10.74 -32.17 -12.70
CA ALA A 39 -9.61 -33.00 -13.13
C ALA A 39 -8.91 -32.48 -14.41
N ASP A 40 -9.63 -31.73 -15.24
CA ASP A 40 -9.18 -31.06 -16.46
C ASP A 40 -8.68 -29.63 -16.23
N GLY A 41 -8.54 -29.20 -14.95
CA GLY A 41 -7.89 -27.94 -14.57
C GLY A 41 -8.79 -26.70 -14.56
N HIS A 42 -10.10 -26.84 -14.72
CA HIS A 42 -11.02 -25.71 -14.58
C HIS A 42 -11.30 -25.37 -13.11
N LEU A 43 -11.24 -24.08 -12.75
CA LEU A 43 -11.53 -23.62 -11.39
C LEU A 43 -13.03 -23.77 -11.09
N ILE A 44 -13.37 -24.66 -10.14
CA ILE A 44 -14.75 -24.85 -9.65
C ILE A 44 -15.11 -23.77 -8.64
N GLY A 45 -14.18 -23.40 -7.76
CA GLY A 45 -14.44 -22.42 -6.72
C GLY A 45 -13.18 -22.03 -5.95
N GLU A 46 -13.25 -20.86 -5.34
CA GLU A 46 -12.22 -20.30 -4.48
C GLU A 46 -12.85 -19.97 -3.12
N PHE A 47 -12.32 -20.59 -2.06
CA PHE A 47 -12.84 -20.48 -0.70
C PHE A 47 -11.81 -19.77 0.19
N GLY A 48 -12.21 -18.69 0.82
CA GLY A 48 -11.38 -17.88 1.70
C GLY A 48 -11.94 -16.47 1.87
N GLU A 49 -11.52 -15.80 2.96
CA GLU A 49 -11.93 -14.41 3.23
C GLU A 49 -11.19 -13.43 2.32
N GLU A 50 -9.97 -13.78 1.90
CA GLU A 50 -9.07 -12.95 1.12
C GLU A 50 -8.76 -13.62 -0.21
N ARG A 51 -8.85 -12.86 -1.28
CA ARG A 51 -8.39 -13.28 -2.61
C ARG A 51 -7.03 -12.66 -2.85
N ARG A 52 -6.01 -13.51 -3.00
CA ARG A 52 -4.62 -13.10 -3.18
C ARG A 52 -3.97 -13.84 -4.34
N SER A 53 -3.18 -13.09 -5.09
CA SER A 53 -2.28 -13.61 -6.11
C SER A 53 -0.96 -12.86 -5.98
N ILE A 54 0.08 -13.55 -5.53
CA ILE A 54 1.39 -12.93 -5.26
C ILE A 54 2.15 -12.81 -6.58
N VAL A 55 2.79 -11.67 -6.76
CA VAL A 55 3.66 -11.38 -7.89
C VAL A 55 4.99 -10.83 -7.40
N GLN A 56 6.09 -11.18 -8.08
CA GLN A 56 7.38 -10.55 -7.86
C GLN A 56 7.42 -9.19 -8.55
N ILE A 57 8.24 -8.28 -8.05
CA ILE A 57 8.28 -6.91 -8.58
C ILE A 57 8.71 -6.87 -10.05
N GLU A 58 9.53 -7.82 -10.48
CA GLU A 58 9.98 -7.98 -11.86
C GLU A 58 8.82 -8.31 -12.82
N ASP A 59 7.82 -9.07 -12.33
CA ASP A 59 6.64 -9.49 -13.09
C ASP A 59 5.55 -8.40 -13.16
N VAL A 60 5.69 -7.32 -12.36
CA VAL A 60 4.74 -6.20 -12.40
C VAL A 60 5.04 -5.32 -13.63
N PRO A 61 4.08 -5.14 -14.56
CA PRO A 61 4.29 -4.34 -15.76
C PRO A 61 4.69 -2.90 -15.44
N PRO A 62 5.57 -2.29 -16.24
CA PRO A 62 5.99 -0.90 -16.06
C PRO A 62 4.80 0.09 -15.99
N VAL A 63 3.76 -0.13 -16.80
CA VAL A 63 2.56 0.70 -16.79
C VAL A 63 1.84 0.67 -15.45
N MET A 64 1.80 -0.50 -14.79
CA MET A 64 1.18 -0.63 -13.46
C MET A 64 2.02 0.04 -12.38
N LYS A 65 3.36 -0.17 -12.40
CA LYS A 65 4.28 0.53 -11.48
C LYS A 65 4.13 2.05 -11.59
N GLN A 66 4.13 2.57 -12.82
CA GLN A 66 3.96 4.01 -13.07
C GLN A 66 2.60 4.53 -12.60
N ALA A 67 1.52 3.79 -12.82
CA ALA A 67 0.19 4.17 -12.37
C ALA A 67 0.11 4.24 -10.84
N ILE A 68 0.67 3.25 -10.12
CA ILE A 68 0.74 3.24 -8.65
C ILE A 68 1.53 4.44 -8.15
N LEU A 69 2.73 4.67 -8.69
CA LEU A 69 3.59 5.77 -8.27
C LEU A 69 2.92 7.12 -8.51
N ALA A 70 2.33 7.34 -9.68
CA ALA A 70 1.63 8.57 -10.01
C ALA A 70 0.42 8.84 -9.10
N ALA A 71 -0.31 7.79 -8.68
CA ALA A 71 -1.50 7.92 -7.84
C ALA A 71 -1.19 8.13 -6.35
N GLU A 72 -0.17 7.44 -5.83
CA GLU A 72 0.09 7.32 -4.40
C GLU A 72 1.35 8.05 -3.94
N ASP A 73 2.46 7.97 -4.70
CA ASP A 73 3.75 8.48 -4.28
C ASP A 73 4.69 8.71 -5.47
N GLU A 74 4.49 9.81 -6.21
CA GLU A 74 5.21 10.14 -7.44
C GLU A 74 6.75 10.12 -7.26
N ARG A 75 7.22 10.49 -6.07
CA ARG A 75 8.65 10.61 -5.76
C ARG A 75 9.18 9.47 -4.88
N PHE A 76 8.51 8.33 -4.87
CA PHE A 76 8.83 7.17 -4.04
C PHE A 76 10.32 6.79 -4.04
N TYR A 77 10.95 6.77 -5.20
CA TYR A 77 12.38 6.43 -5.34
C TYR A 77 13.35 7.55 -4.92
N GLN A 78 12.83 8.77 -4.60
CA GLN A 78 13.65 9.95 -4.31
C GLN A 78 13.70 10.32 -2.83
N HIS A 79 12.89 9.69 -1.99
CA HIS A 79 12.85 9.98 -0.55
C HIS A 79 13.02 8.73 0.30
N GLY A 80 13.40 8.89 1.58
CA GLY A 80 13.58 7.79 2.54
C GLY A 80 12.43 7.68 3.53
N GLY A 81 11.32 7.06 3.13
CA GLY A 81 10.16 6.79 4.00
C GLY A 81 9.15 7.93 4.11
N ILE A 82 9.59 9.19 4.08
CA ILE A 82 8.75 10.38 4.14
C ILE A 82 9.08 11.31 2.96
N ASP A 83 8.06 11.75 2.26
CA ASP A 83 8.16 12.80 1.25
C ASP A 83 7.88 14.19 1.86
N THR A 84 8.89 14.85 2.39
CA THR A 84 8.75 16.16 3.04
C THR A 84 8.28 17.26 2.07
N LEU A 85 8.75 17.24 0.81
CA LEU A 85 8.31 18.19 -0.21
C LEU A 85 6.87 17.93 -0.66
N GLY A 86 6.48 16.66 -0.82
CA GLY A 86 5.11 16.26 -1.09
C GLY A 86 4.17 16.65 0.04
N MET A 87 4.58 16.47 1.29
CA MET A 87 3.83 16.94 2.46
C MET A 87 3.62 18.43 2.47
N LEU A 88 4.67 19.22 2.15
CA LEU A 88 4.57 20.67 2.07
C LEU A 88 3.61 21.10 0.94
N ARG A 89 3.75 20.48 -0.25
CA ARG A 89 2.84 20.70 -1.39
C ARG A 89 1.38 20.38 -1.01
N ALA A 90 1.14 19.24 -0.39
CA ALA A 90 -0.19 18.85 0.04
C ALA A 90 -0.76 19.79 1.10
N ALA A 91 0.05 20.26 2.04
CA ALA A 91 -0.36 21.25 3.05
C ALA A 91 -0.81 22.55 2.39
N ILE A 92 -0.02 23.11 1.47
CA ILE A 92 -0.37 24.34 0.74
C ILE A 92 -1.66 24.15 -0.05
N MET A 93 -1.79 23.05 -0.81
CA MET A 93 -3.00 22.77 -1.59
C MET A 93 -4.24 22.60 -0.72
N ASN A 94 -4.13 21.93 0.43
CA ASN A 94 -5.26 21.74 1.34
C ASN A 94 -5.68 23.06 1.99
N LEU A 95 -4.73 23.95 2.29
CA LEU A 95 -5.03 25.30 2.82
C LEU A 95 -5.72 26.18 1.77
N THR A 96 -5.25 26.15 0.52
CA THR A 96 -5.79 27.02 -0.56
C THR A 96 -7.13 26.50 -1.11
N SER A 97 -7.39 25.20 -1.03
CA SER A 97 -8.62 24.58 -1.59
C SER A 97 -9.77 24.46 -0.60
N GLY A 98 -9.62 24.89 0.64
CA GLY A 98 -10.66 24.84 1.68
C GLY A 98 -11.05 23.42 2.12
N GLY A 99 -10.19 22.39 1.90
CA GLY A 99 -10.48 21.02 2.29
C GLY A 99 -9.34 20.04 2.04
N LYS A 100 -9.44 18.83 2.60
CA LYS A 100 -8.45 17.75 2.39
C LYS A 100 -8.59 17.14 0.99
N LYS A 101 -7.92 17.71 -0.01
CA LYS A 101 -7.94 17.21 -1.40
C LYS A 101 -6.77 16.28 -1.73
N GLN A 102 -5.62 16.44 -1.06
CA GLN A 102 -4.43 15.65 -1.34
C GLN A 102 -3.94 14.92 -0.08
N GLY A 103 -3.72 13.62 -0.19
CA GLY A 103 -3.02 12.80 0.81
C GLY A 103 -1.51 13.03 0.75
N ALA A 104 -0.85 12.87 1.88
CA ALA A 104 0.60 13.06 2.00
C ALA A 104 1.29 11.81 2.59
N SER A 105 0.61 10.66 2.62
CA SER A 105 1.20 9.42 3.10
C SER A 105 1.93 8.71 1.97
N THR A 106 3.16 8.29 2.22
CA THR A 106 4.01 7.57 1.26
C THR A 106 3.62 6.09 1.16
N ILE A 107 4.07 5.41 0.10
CA ILE A 107 3.91 3.94 -0.05
C ILE A 107 4.50 3.21 1.15
N THR A 108 5.70 3.59 1.62
CA THR A 108 6.35 2.98 2.79
C THR A 108 5.52 3.13 4.06
N GLN A 109 4.89 4.29 4.29
CA GLN A 109 3.98 4.50 5.41
C GLN A 109 2.71 3.64 5.29
N GLN A 110 2.23 3.40 4.08
CA GLN A 110 1.08 2.51 3.85
C GLN A 110 1.45 1.04 4.12
N VAL A 111 2.65 0.59 3.72
CA VAL A 111 3.18 -0.72 4.07
C VAL A 111 3.30 -0.86 5.60
N ALA A 112 3.91 0.12 6.28
CA ALA A 112 4.02 0.11 7.73
C ALA A 112 2.66 -0.03 8.42
N ARG A 113 1.67 0.72 7.96
CA ARG A 113 0.29 0.66 8.48
C ARG A 113 -0.36 -0.70 8.25
N ASN A 114 -0.26 -1.24 7.05
CA ASN A 114 -0.97 -2.46 6.66
C ASN A 114 -0.41 -3.72 7.35
N PHE A 115 0.88 -3.74 7.70
CA PHE A 115 1.52 -4.88 8.32
C PHE A 115 1.54 -4.83 9.86
N PHE A 116 1.65 -3.63 10.44
CA PHE A 116 1.99 -3.50 11.86
C PHE A 116 0.96 -2.76 12.70
N LEU A 117 0.05 -2.01 12.09
CA LEU A 117 -0.78 -1.07 12.84
C LEU A 117 -2.28 -1.40 12.71
N SER A 118 -3.02 -1.06 13.76
CA SER A 118 -4.48 -1.18 13.76
C SER A 118 -5.14 -0.13 12.85
N SER A 119 -6.42 -0.35 12.51
CA SER A 119 -7.21 0.58 11.69
C SER A 119 -7.59 1.88 12.41
N GLU A 120 -7.37 1.97 13.73
CA GLU A 120 -7.70 3.16 14.51
C GLU A 120 -6.91 4.39 14.11
N LYS A 121 -7.60 5.51 13.89
CA LYS A 121 -6.99 6.77 13.44
C LYS A 121 -6.55 7.60 14.65
N THR A 122 -5.37 7.32 15.21
CA THR A 122 -4.79 8.05 16.34
C THR A 122 -3.49 8.76 15.91
N TYR A 123 -3.12 9.83 16.65
CA TYR A 123 -1.82 10.50 16.45
C TYR A 123 -0.66 9.57 16.78
N THR A 124 -0.83 8.73 17.80
CA THR A 124 0.16 7.73 18.20
C THR A 124 0.45 6.76 17.04
N ARG A 125 -0.61 6.24 16.41
CA ARG A 125 -0.47 5.40 15.22
C ARG A 125 0.29 6.12 14.10
N LYS A 126 0.03 7.42 13.86
CA LYS A 126 0.74 8.17 12.83
C LYS A 126 2.24 8.34 13.14
N LEU A 127 2.58 8.50 14.41
CA LEU A 127 3.99 8.50 14.85
C LEU A 127 4.65 7.14 14.57
N TYR A 128 3.99 6.03 14.92
CA TYR A 128 4.51 4.69 14.63
C TYR A 128 4.64 4.44 13.11
N GLU A 129 3.69 4.89 12.27
CA GLU A 129 3.82 4.82 10.80
C GLU A 129 5.12 5.48 10.31
N VAL A 130 5.41 6.67 10.84
CA VAL A 130 6.61 7.43 10.47
C VAL A 130 7.89 6.69 10.92
N LEU A 131 7.95 6.26 12.16
CA LEU A 131 9.13 5.55 12.70
C LEU A 131 9.37 4.21 12.01
N LEU A 132 8.29 3.46 11.76
CA LEU A 132 8.36 2.19 11.02
C LEU A 132 8.79 2.42 9.58
N SER A 133 8.35 3.51 8.92
CA SER A 133 8.76 3.79 7.55
C SER A 133 10.28 4.01 7.44
N PHE A 134 10.89 4.70 8.38
CA PHE A 134 12.36 4.82 8.42
C PHE A 134 13.05 3.47 8.68
N LYS A 135 12.51 2.67 9.61
CA LYS A 135 13.05 1.34 9.91
C LYS A 135 12.95 0.41 8.69
N ILE A 136 11.83 0.45 7.95
CA ILE A 136 11.60 -0.33 6.73
C ILE A 136 12.60 0.09 5.65
N GLU A 137 12.73 1.39 5.36
CA GLU A 137 13.66 1.92 4.35
C GLU A 137 15.14 1.64 4.65
N HIS A 138 15.48 1.48 5.93
CA HIS A 138 16.85 1.11 6.32
C HIS A 138 17.16 -0.37 6.03
N ASN A 139 16.14 -1.24 6.05
CA ASN A 139 16.33 -2.70 5.96
C ASN A 139 15.92 -3.29 4.62
N LEU A 140 15.07 -2.60 3.85
CA LEU A 140 14.53 -3.09 2.57
C LEU A 140 14.84 -2.11 1.45
N THR A 141 15.04 -2.64 0.24
CA THR A 141 15.17 -1.82 -0.97
C THR A 141 13.82 -1.25 -1.39
N LYS A 142 13.81 -0.21 -2.22
CA LYS A 142 12.60 0.39 -2.77
C LYS A 142 11.73 -0.63 -3.53
N ASP A 143 12.37 -1.50 -4.29
CA ASP A 143 11.66 -2.52 -5.05
C ASP A 143 11.01 -3.56 -4.13
N GLN A 144 11.68 -3.98 -3.06
CA GLN A 144 11.08 -4.85 -2.04
C GLN A 144 9.89 -4.19 -1.33
N ILE A 145 9.99 -2.89 -1.00
CA ILE A 145 8.88 -2.15 -0.39
C ILE A 145 7.70 -2.03 -1.36
N LEU A 146 7.96 -1.75 -2.64
CA LEU A 146 6.92 -1.67 -3.66
C LEU A 146 6.26 -3.04 -3.90
N GLU A 147 7.04 -4.13 -3.88
CA GLU A 147 6.52 -5.51 -3.96
C GLU A 147 5.56 -5.83 -2.82
N LEU A 148 5.95 -5.51 -1.57
CA LEU A 148 5.07 -5.67 -0.41
C LEU A 148 3.77 -4.86 -0.57
N TYR A 149 3.87 -3.63 -1.05
CA TYR A 149 2.70 -2.79 -1.31
C TYR A 149 1.78 -3.40 -2.37
N VAL A 150 2.34 -3.79 -3.51
CA VAL A 150 1.60 -4.38 -4.64
C VAL A 150 0.85 -5.65 -4.25
N ASN A 151 1.41 -6.45 -3.34
CA ASN A 151 0.83 -7.71 -2.89
C ASN A 151 -0.13 -7.58 -1.69
N GLN A 152 -0.03 -6.50 -0.90
CA GLN A 152 -0.76 -6.38 0.37
C GLN A 152 -1.95 -5.44 0.34
N ILE A 153 -1.94 -4.43 -0.53
CA ILE A 153 -2.96 -3.38 -0.50
C ILE A 153 -4.36 -3.95 -0.76
N TYR A 154 -5.33 -3.51 0.06
CA TYR A 154 -6.74 -3.87 -0.14
C TYR A 154 -7.38 -3.00 -1.21
N LEU A 155 -8.00 -3.63 -2.20
CA LEU A 155 -8.57 -2.98 -3.39
C LEU A 155 -10.08 -3.20 -3.56
N GLY A 156 -10.76 -3.63 -2.51
CA GLY A 156 -12.20 -3.93 -2.56
C GLY A 156 -12.48 -5.37 -3.00
N GLN A 157 -13.74 -5.81 -2.95
CA GLN A 157 -14.20 -7.16 -3.37
C GLN A 157 -13.35 -8.32 -2.81
N ARG A 158 -12.84 -8.18 -1.60
CA ARG A 158 -11.88 -9.09 -0.96
C ARG A 158 -10.56 -9.25 -1.71
N ALA A 159 -10.27 -8.39 -2.69
CA ALA A 159 -9.01 -8.38 -3.43
C ALA A 159 -7.90 -7.76 -2.59
N TYR A 160 -6.87 -8.52 -2.32
CA TYR A 160 -5.63 -8.06 -1.72
C TYR A 160 -4.51 -8.20 -2.74
N GLY A 161 -3.91 -7.07 -3.08
CA GLY A 161 -2.90 -6.94 -4.12
C GLY A 161 -3.46 -6.72 -5.52
N PHE A 162 -2.64 -6.10 -6.37
CA PHE A 162 -3.03 -5.68 -7.70
C PHE A 162 -3.28 -6.85 -8.66
N ALA A 163 -2.57 -7.97 -8.49
CA ALA A 163 -2.78 -9.14 -9.35
C ALA A 163 -4.14 -9.80 -9.09
N ALA A 164 -4.56 -9.90 -7.82
CA ALA A 164 -5.89 -10.38 -7.49
C ALA A 164 -6.97 -9.41 -7.99
N ALA A 165 -6.75 -8.10 -7.84
CA ALA A 165 -7.67 -7.08 -8.33
C ALA A 165 -7.82 -7.12 -9.87
N ALA A 166 -6.72 -7.26 -10.62
CA ALA A 166 -6.75 -7.40 -12.07
C ALA A 166 -7.65 -8.58 -12.52
N SER A 167 -7.49 -9.72 -11.86
CA SER A 167 -8.32 -10.90 -12.14
C SER A 167 -9.78 -10.69 -11.78
N ILE A 168 -10.09 -10.02 -10.66
CA ILE A 168 -11.46 -9.83 -10.17
C ILE A 168 -12.21 -8.77 -10.99
N TYR A 169 -11.57 -7.64 -11.29
CA TYR A 169 -12.25 -6.53 -11.97
C TYR A 169 -12.25 -6.66 -13.49
N PHE A 170 -11.21 -7.27 -14.08
CA PHE A 170 -11.04 -7.34 -15.52
C PHE A 170 -10.96 -8.75 -16.09
N GLY A 171 -10.89 -9.80 -15.26
CA GLY A 171 -10.73 -11.18 -15.71
C GLY A 171 -9.40 -11.43 -16.42
N LYS A 172 -8.38 -10.59 -16.18
CA LYS A 172 -7.08 -10.61 -16.88
C LYS A 172 -5.93 -10.75 -15.89
N PRO A 173 -4.81 -11.36 -16.31
CA PRO A 173 -3.58 -11.29 -15.53
C PRO A 173 -3.02 -9.86 -15.56
N LEU A 174 -2.25 -9.50 -14.53
CA LEU A 174 -1.70 -8.15 -14.35
C LEU A 174 -0.90 -7.64 -15.56
N LYS A 175 -0.20 -8.55 -16.25
CA LYS A 175 0.62 -8.24 -17.43
C LYS A 175 -0.17 -7.77 -18.66
N ASP A 176 -1.45 -8.11 -18.75
CA ASP A 176 -2.31 -7.84 -19.91
C ASP A 176 -3.21 -6.60 -19.70
N LEU A 177 -2.98 -5.85 -18.62
CA LEU A 177 -3.72 -4.63 -18.35
C LEU A 177 -3.32 -3.49 -19.30
N THR A 178 -4.32 -2.80 -19.78
CA THR A 178 -4.14 -1.51 -20.48
C THR A 178 -3.77 -0.40 -19.50
N ALA A 179 -3.26 0.73 -20.01
CA ALA A 179 -2.94 1.88 -19.18
C ALA A 179 -4.17 2.44 -18.42
N ALA A 180 -5.34 2.41 -19.05
CA ALA A 180 -6.58 2.85 -18.41
C ALA A 180 -6.99 1.93 -17.25
N GLU A 181 -6.92 0.61 -17.45
CA GLU A 181 -7.20 -0.39 -16.41
C GLU A 181 -6.21 -0.29 -15.25
N ALA A 182 -4.91 -0.11 -15.55
CA ALA A 182 -3.87 0.10 -14.54
C ALA A 182 -4.10 1.37 -13.72
N ALA A 183 -4.44 2.49 -14.38
CA ALA A 183 -4.77 3.76 -13.71
C ALA A 183 -6.00 3.63 -12.81
N MET A 184 -7.02 2.88 -13.27
CA MET A 184 -8.22 2.60 -12.50
C MET A 184 -7.91 1.82 -11.23
N LEU A 185 -7.13 0.72 -11.33
CA LEU A 185 -6.71 -0.05 -10.16
C LEU A 185 -5.87 0.78 -9.19
N ALA A 186 -4.95 1.62 -9.71
CA ALA A 186 -4.12 2.49 -8.90
C ALA A 186 -4.91 3.55 -8.12
N GLY A 187 -6.12 3.89 -8.55
CA GLY A 187 -7.04 4.78 -7.85
C GLY A 187 -7.85 4.13 -6.72
N LEU A 188 -7.98 2.80 -6.70
CA LEU A 188 -8.80 2.08 -5.73
C LEU A 188 -8.36 2.23 -4.26
N PRO A 189 -7.08 2.32 -3.89
CA PRO A 189 -6.66 2.43 -2.50
C PRO A 189 -7.26 3.62 -1.74
N LYS A 190 -7.62 4.69 -2.44
CA LYS A 190 -8.25 5.89 -1.82
C LYS A 190 -9.64 5.61 -1.25
N ALA A 191 -10.43 4.78 -1.93
CA ALA A 191 -11.80 4.47 -1.54
C ALA A 191 -12.23 3.08 -2.03
N PRO A 192 -11.59 2.00 -1.54
CA PRO A 192 -11.73 0.67 -2.11
C PRO A 192 -13.16 0.14 -2.11
N SER A 193 -13.92 0.38 -1.04
CA SER A 193 -15.30 -0.10 -0.94
C SER A 193 -16.28 0.69 -1.81
N TYR A 194 -16.07 2.00 -1.96
CA TYR A 194 -16.94 2.86 -2.77
C TYR A 194 -16.67 2.67 -4.27
N ALA A 195 -15.41 2.72 -4.66
CA ALA A 195 -15.01 2.58 -6.04
C ALA A 195 -15.33 1.17 -6.59
N SER A 196 -15.11 0.12 -5.78
CA SER A 196 -15.42 -1.26 -6.19
C SER A 196 -16.90 -1.50 -6.48
N ASN A 197 -17.81 -0.86 -5.75
CA ASN A 197 -19.24 -0.99 -5.97
C ASN A 197 -19.70 -0.32 -7.27
N MET A 198 -19.08 0.77 -7.69
CA MET A 198 -19.38 1.43 -8.96
C MET A 198 -18.99 0.59 -10.18
N TYR A 199 -17.90 -0.15 -10.10
CA TYR A 199 -17.37 -0.95 -11.21
C TYR A 199 -18.03 -2.33 -11.36
N CYS A 200 -18.63 -2.86 -10.31
CA CYS A 200 -19.36 -4.13 -10.36
C CYS A 200 -20.84 -3.95 -10.78
N ALA A 201 -21.33 -2.71 -10.90
CA ALA A 201 -22.70 -2.39 -11.29
C ALA A 201 -22.86 -2.10 -12.80
N ALA A 202 -21.76 -2.15 -13.55
CA ALA A 202 -21.71 -1.99 -15.01
C ALA A 202 -21.40 -3.34 -15.68
#